data_fc0a275f85e007da291af72aa9294bcb
#
_entry.id   fc0a275f85e007da291af72aa9294bcb
#
_cell.length_a   1.000
_cell.length_b   1.000
_cell.length_c   1.000
_cell.angle_alpha   90.00
_cell.angle_beta   90.00
_cell.angle_gamma   90.00
#
_symmetry.space_group_name_H-M   'P 1'
#
loop_
_entity.id
_entity.type
_entity.pdbx_description
1 polymer ?
#
loop_
_entity_poly.entity_id
_entity_poly.type
_entity_poly.pdbx_seq_one_letter_code
_entity_poly.pdbx_strand_id
1 'polypeptide(L)' 'MAEVIYRSEVRIERVKGPVRKAYLPAEKDPVIFGVHGAVAKHYKVSPEASEPRATTLDYVVAAAAG' A
#
# COMPACT_ATOMS: atom_id res chain seq x y z
N MET A 1 -9.20 -32.95 4.63
CA MET A 1 -8.26 -31.93 4.12
C MET A 1 -9.02 -30.89 3.31
N ALA A 2 -8.80 -29.62 3.61
CA ALA A 2 -9.48 -28.56 2.88
C ALA A 2 -8.82 -28.34 1.51
N GLU A 3 -9.65 -28.18 0.49
CA GLU A 3 -9.18 -27.87 -0.85
C GLU A 3 -8.94 -26.36 -0.96
N VAL A 4 -7.85 -25.98 -1.63
CA VAL A 4 -7.57 -24.55 -1.87
C VAL A 4 -8.44 -24.07 -3.02
N ILE A 5 -9.38 -23.16 -2.72
CA ILE A 5 -10.28 -22.59 -3.70
C ILE A 5 -9.67 -21.38 -4.39
N TYR A 6 -8.93 -20.57 -3.61
CA TYR A 6 -8.34 -19.34 -4.12
C TYR A 6 -7.02 -19.06 -3.41
N ARG A 7 -6.04 -18.64 -4.18
CA ARG A 7 -4.76 -18.19 -3.64
C ARG A 7 -4.53 -16.75 -4.11
N SER A 8 -4.47 -15.84 -3.17
CA SER A 8 -4.21 -14.44 -3.49
C SER A 8 -2.71 -14.24 -3.78
N GLU A 9 -2.40 -13.85 -4.99
CA GLU A 9 -1.02 -13.60 -5.40
C GLU A 9 -0.82 -12.10 -5.58
N VAL A 10 -0.01 -11.52 -4.72
CA VAL A 10 0.24 -10.07 -4.68
C VAL A 10 1.74 -9.84 -4.84
N ARG A 11 2.09 -8.87 -5.68
CA ARG A 11 3.48 -8.46 -5.85
C ARG A 11 3.66 -7.05 -5.33
N ILE A 12 4.65 -6.85 -4.46
CA ILE A 12 4.98 -5.54 -3.91
C ILE A 12 6.31 -5.10 -4.49
N GLU A 13 6.34 -3.89 -5.01
CA GLU A 13 7.53 -3.28 -5.57
C GLU A 13 7.85 -2.00 -4.81
N ARG A 14 9.07 -1.90 -4.28
CA ARG A 14 9.53 -0.67 -3.65
C ARG A 14 9.99 0.29 -4.74
N VAL A 15 9.40 1.48 -4.75
CA VAL A 15 9.75 2.50 -5.75
C VAL A 15 10.84 3.42 -5.23
N LYS A 16 10.55 4.13 -4.13
CA LYS A 16 11.49 5.09 -3.57
C LYS A 16 11.05 5.44 -2.15
N GLY A 17 11.98 5.36 -1.20
CA GLY A 17 11.67 5.69 0.18
C GLY A 17 10.46 4.92 0.71
N PRO A 18 9.43 5.62 1.21
CA PRO A 18 8.23 4.96 1.71
C PRO A 18 7.25 4.53 0.62
N VAL A 19 7.51 4.87 -0.63
CA VAL A 19 6.58 4.60 -1.74
C VAL A 19 6.74 3.17 -2.24
N ARG A 20 5.61 2.46 -2.32
CA ARG A 20 5.55 1.10 -2.84
C ARG A 20 4.34 0.94 -3.73
N LYS A 21 4.44 0.02 -4.69
CA LYS A 21 3.33 -0.35 -5.57
C LYS A 21 2.93 -1.78 -5.27
N ALA A 22 1.64 -2.01 -5.10
CA ALA A 22 1.10 -3.36 -4.93
C ALA A 22 0.32 -3.75 -6.18
N TYR A 23 0.69 -4.86 -6.79
CA TYR A 23 0.00 -5.40 -7.95
C TYR A 23 -0.93 -6.50 -7.48
N LEU A 24 -2.22 -6.24 -7.57
CA LEU A 24 -3.26 -7.13 -7.07
C LEU A 24 -3.88 -7.93 -8.20
N PRO A 25 -4.36 -9.15 -7.90
CA PRO A 25 -5.06 -9.97 -8.91
C PRO A 25 -6.28 -9.23 -9.47
N ALA A 26 -6.50 -9.39 -10.75
CA ALA A 26 -7.63 -8.80 -11.48
C ALA A 26 -7.64 -7.28 -11.56
N GLU A 27 -6.69 -6.60 -10.92
CA GLU A 27 -6.61 -5.15 -10.99
C GLU A 27 -5.64 -4.71 -12.08
N LYS A 28 -6.09 -3.76 -12.90
CA LYS A 28 -5.34 -3.24 -14.03
C LYS A 28 -4.17 -2.36 -13.58
N ASP A 29 -4.44 -1.50 -12.60
CA ASP A 29 -3.46 -0.55 -12.11
C ASP A 29 -2.97 -0.92 -10.71
N PRO A 30 -1.70 -0.66 -10.40
CA PRO A 30 -1.18 -0.95 -9.07
C PRO A 30 -1.76 0.02 -8.03
N VAL A 31 -1.82 -0.45 -6.78
CA VAL A 31 -2.18 0.38 -5.64
C VAL A 31 -0.90 1.00 -5.09
N ILE A 32 -0.92 2.30 -4.86
CA ILE A 32 0.26 3.02 -4.39
C ILE A 32 0.18 3.25 -2.88
N PHE A 33 1.21 2.80 -2.17
CA PHE A 33 1.37 3.03 -0.74
C PHE A 33 2.41 4.13 -0.54
N GLY A 34 2.20 4.94 0.47
CA GLY A 34 3.13 5.99 0.84
C GLY A 34 2.90 6.41 2.28
N VAL A 35 3.11 7.70 2.55
CA VAL A 35 2.86 8.28 3.86
C VAL A 35 2.21 9.64 3.70
N HIS A 36 1.53 10.09 4.74
CA HIS A 36 0.91 11.41 4.76
C HIS A 36 0.71 11.87 6.20
N GLY A 37 0.47 13.17 6.36
CA GLY A 37 0.08 13.75 7.64
C GLY A 37 1.04 13.43 8.79
N ALA A 38 0.49 12.96 9.90
CA ALA A 38 1.27 12.64 11.10
C ALA A 38 2.25 11.49 10.87
N VAL A 39 1.90 10.53 10.00
CA VAL A 39 2.78 9.40 9.67
C VAL A 39 4.01 9.92 8.92
N ALA A 40 3.81 10.82 7.97
CA ALA A 40 4.92 11.42 7.23
C ALA A 40 5.83 12.23 8.15
N LYS A 41 5.27 12.97 9.09
CA LYS A 41 6.03 13.72 10.09
C LYS A 41 6.85 12.78 10.97
N HIS A 42 6.26 11.69 11.41
CA HIS A 42 6.93 10.72 12.25
C HIS A 42 8.18 10.14 11.58
N TYR A 43 8.09 9.85 10.29
CA TYR A 43 9.22 9.32 9.51
C TYR A 43 10.06 10.42 8.87
N LYS A 44 9.77 11.68 9.17
CA LYS A 44 10.52 12.84 8.66
C LYS A 44 10.53 12.90 7.12
N VAL A 45 9.41 12.55 6.53
CA VAL A 45 9.23 12.63 5.07
C VAL A 45 8.55 13.96 4.75
N SER A 46 9.20 14.79 3.95
CA SER A 46 8.61 16.06 3.54
C SER A 46 7.72 15.88 2.32
N PRO A 47 6.68 16.72 2.16
CA PRO A 47 5.82 16.66 0.96
C PRO A 47 6.58 16.89 -0.35
N GLU A 48 7.69 17.60 -0.30
CA GLU A 48 8.52 17.83 -1.48
C GLU A 48 9.31 16.59 -1.88
N ALA A 49 9.67 15.75 -0.91
CA ALA A 49 10.43 14.53 -1.17
C ALA A 49 9.54 13.40 -1.68
N SER A 50 8.29 13.38 -1.24
CA SER A 50 7.37 12.31 -1.60
C SER A 50 5.94 12.84 -1.60
N GLU A 51 5.20 12.59 -2.68
CA GLU A 51 3.79 12.96 -2.75
C GLU A 51 3.00 12.26 -1.66
N PRO A 52 2.13 12.99 -0.92
CA PRO A 52 1.28 12.35 0.09
C PRO A 52 0.40 11.25 -0.52
N ARG A 53 0.43 10.07 0.10
CA ARG A 53 -0.35 8.91 -0.34
C ARG A 53 -0.87 8.16 0.87
N ALA A 54 -1.94 7.41 0.68
CA ALA A 54 -2.47 6.56 1.74
C ALA A 54 -1.39 5.59 2.20
N THR A 55 -1.31 5.41 3.51
CA THR A 55 -0.32 4.52 4.12
C THR A 55 -0.89 3.11 4.27
N THR A 56 0.00 2.16 4.60
CA THR A 56 -0.37 0.77 4.82
C THR A 56 -1.52 0.63 5.82
N LEU A 57 -1.49 1.41 6.90
CA LEU A 57 -2.56 1.38 7.89
C LEU A 57 -3.92 1.74 7.29
N ASP A 58 -3.94 2.75 6.43
CA ASP A 58 -5.19 3.18 5.77
C ASP A 58 -5.78 2.05 4.93
N TYR A 59 -4.94 1.34 4.19
CA TYR A 59 -5.38 0.21 3.37
C TYR A 59 -5.85 -0.97 4.20
N VAL A 60 -5.18 -1.24 5.32
CA VAL A 60 -5.60 -2.31 6.24
C VAL A 60 -6.99 -2.00 6.79
N VAL A 61 -7.22 -0.77 7.23
CA VAL A 61 -8.52 -0.35 7.75
C VAL A 61 -9.60 -0.45 6.66
N ALA A 62 -9.31 0.04 5.47
CA ALA A 62 -10.26 -0.02 4.35
C ALA A 62 -10.59 -1.45 3.98
N ALA A 63 -9.61 -2.33 3.92
CA ALA A 63 -9.81 -3.74 3.59
C ALA A 63 -10.62 -4.46 4.66
N ALA A 64 -10.37 -4.16 5.92
CA ALA A 64 -11.10 -4.79 7.03
C ALA A 64 -12.55 -4.30 7.13
N ALA A 65 -12.79 -3.03 6.77
CA ALA A 65 -14.12 -2.43 6.84
C ALA A 65 -14.95 -2.65 5.58
N GLY A 66 -14.28 -2.92 4.47
CA GLY A 66 -14.90 -3.08 3.17
C GLY A 66 -15.60 -4.41 2.92
#